data_b4dfcab2ec478c0a503b774ffdce2657
#
_entry.id   b4dfcab2ec478c0a503b774ffdce2657
#
_cell.length_a   1.000
_cell.length_b   1.000
_cell.length_c   1.000
_cell.angle_alpha   90.00
_cell.angle_beta   90.00
_cell.angle_gamma   90.00
#
_symmetry.space_group_name_H-M   'P 1'
#
loop_
_entity.id
_entity.type
_entity.pdbx_description
1 polymer ?
#
loop_
_entity_poly.entity_id
_entity_poly.type
_entity_poly.pdbx_seq_one_letter_code
_entity_poly.pdbx_strand_id
1 'polypeptide(L)'
;MKMVTKLLSLLISVTVLSAWTIRFKMSSIFRGGGAENMVEEFELYGLNSSIMIVVGVAKIILSILLLLGAFKFEYLLKPSAGIMALFMIGAVYFHFSAGDGLVPTIPSASMLISCLLILFLKSNPNVKSTSD
;
A
#
# COMPACT_ATOMS: atom_id res chain seq x y z
N MET A 1 13.34 -2.11 -17.50
CA MET A 1 12.41 -1.59 -16.49
C MET A 1 12.89 -0.24 -15.99
N LYS A 2 11.99 0.71 -15.87
CA LYS A 2 12.31 2.05 -15.41
C LYS A 2 12.71 2.09 -13.95
N MET A 3 13.72 2.89 -13.62
CA MET A 3 14.18 3.08 -12.25
C MET A 3 13.07 3.60 -11.34
N VAL A 4 12.24 4.53 -11.85
CA VAL A 4 11.13 5.10 -11.07
C VAL A 4 10.14 4.01 -10.64
N THR A 5 9.77 3.10 -11.56
CA THR A 5 8.87 1.99 -11.24
C THR A 5 9.45 1.07 -10.17
N LYS A 6 10.75 0.78 -10.24
CA LYS A 6 11.43 -0.02 -9.22
C LYS A 6 11.42 0.67 -7.86
N LEU A 7 11.72 1.96 -7.83
CA LEU A 7 11.74 2.73 -6.58
C LEU A 7 10.36 2.83 -5.95
N LEU A 8 9.32 3.06 -6.76
CA LEU A 8 7.94 3.10 -6.27
C LEU A 8 7.51 1.73 -5.73
N SER A 9 7.85 0.65 -6.44
CA SER A 9 7.53 -0.70 -5.99
C SER A 9 8.22 -1.05 -4.68
N LEU A 10 9.50 -0.66 -4.53
CA LEU A 10 10.24 -0.83 -3.29
C LEU A 10 9.61 -0.04 -2.15
N LEU A 11 9.25 1.21 -2.40
CA LEU A 11 8.61 2.06 -1.39
C LEU A 11 7.32 1.43 -0.88
N ILE A 12 6.44 1.02 -1.78
CA ILE A 12 5.18 0.38 -1.41
C ILE A 12 5.43 -0.91 -0.64
N SER A 13 6.26 -1.79 -1.18
CA SER A 13 6.49 -3.12 -0.62
C SER A 13 7.15 -3.07 0.76
N VAL A 14 8.18 -2.26 0.93
CA VAL A 14 8.86 -2.11 2.22
C VAL A 14 7.93 -1.51 3.26
N THR A 15 7.17 -0.48 2.88
CA THR A 15 6.22 0.17 3.79
C THR A 15 5.13 -0.81 4.23
N VAL A 16 4.52 -1.52 3.29
CA VAL A 16 3.42 -2.44 3.58
C VAL A 16 3.92 -3.67 4.35
N LEU A 17 5.02 -4.29 3.89
CA LEU A 17 5.57 -5.46 4.58
C LEU A 17 5.98 -5.13 6.01
N SER A 18 6.63 -3.98 6.23
CA SER A 18 7.00 -3.57 7.58
C SER A 18 5.79 -3.30 8.46
N ALA A 19 4.73 -2.71 7.90
CA ALA A 19 3.51 -2.43 8.65
C ALA A 19 2.82 -3.70 9.15
N TRP A 20 2.86 -4.77 8.36
CA TRP A 20 2.20 -6.04 8.70
C TRP A 20 3.13 -7.06 9.38
N THR A 21 4.37 -6.70 9.64
CA THR A 21 5.34 -7.55 10.34
C THR A 21 5.93 -6.80 11.54
N ILE A 22 7.02 -6.07 11.34
CA ILE A 22 7.76 -5.40 12.41
C ILE A 22 6.88 -4.37 13.14
N ARG A 23 6.14 -3.54 12.40
CA ARG A 23 5.35 -2.44 12.97
C ARG A 23 3.93 -2.84 13.38
N PHE A 24 3.54 -4.10 13.21
CA PHE A 24 2.18 -4.56 13.48
C PHE A 24 1.73 -4.23 14.92
N LYS A 25 2.61 -4.42 15.88
CA LYS A 25 2.33 -4.18 17.31
C LYS A 25 2.82 -2.81 17.81
N MET A 26 3.38 -1.98 16.93
CA MET A 26 3.98 -0.70 17.33
C MET A 26 2.96 0.44 17.21
N SER A 27 3.03 1.39 18.15
CA SER A 27 2.29 2.64 18.03
C SER A 27 2.99 3.58 17.04
N SER A 28 2.21 4.52 16.48
CA SER A 28 2.72 5.49 15.51
C SER A 28 1.75 6.66 15.40
N ILE A 29 2.26 7.83 15.08
CA ILE A 29 1.42 9.00 14.77
C ILE A 29 0.55 8.78 13.53
N PHE A 30 0.88 7.78 12.72
CA PHE A 30 0.12 7.44 11.51
C PHE A 30 -1.02 6.44 11.79
N ARG A 31 -1.16 5.97 13.01
CA ARG A 31 -2.31 5.12 13.36
C ARG A 31 -3.54 5.97 13.59
N GLY A 32 -4.68 5.50 13.08
CA GLY A 32 -5.95 6.19 13.24
C GLY A 32 -6.45 6.15 14.67
N GLY A 33 -7.16 7.19 15.06
CA GLY A 33 -7.90 7.24 16.32
C GLY A 33 -7.10 7.06 17.60
N GLY A 34 -5.78 7.23 17.54
CA GLY A 34 -4.92 7.01 18.70
C GLY A 34 -4.66 5.53 19.01
N ALA A 35 -4.94 4.62 18.08
CA ALA A 35 -4.66 3.19 18.23
C ALA A 35 -3.17 2.95 18.46
N GLU A 36 -2.86 2.00 19.35
CA GLU A 36 -1.48 1.68 19.71
C GLU A 36 -0.89 0.53 18.88
N ASN A 37 -1.73 -0.17 18.10
CA ASN A 37 -1.30 -1.29 17.25
C ASN A 37 -2.33 -1.52 16.14
N MET A 38 -2.01 -2.45 15.24
CA MET A 38 -2.86 -2.76 14.08
C MET A 38 -4.23 -3.32 14.49
N VAL A 39 -4.28 -4.14 15.53
CA VAL A 39 -5.53 -4.73 16.00
C VAL A 39 -6.49 -3.65 16.48
N GLU A 40 -6.02 -2.74 17.32
CA GLU A 40 -6.82 -1.63 17.82
C GLU A 40 -7.29 -0.72 16.70
N GLU A 41 -6.42 -0.47 15.70
CA GLU A 41 -6.78 0.39 14.57
C GLU A 41 -7.94 -0.22 13.78
N PHE A 42 -7.90 -1.53 13.49
CA PHE A 42 -9.00 -2.20 12.79
C PHE A 42 -10.28 -2.23 13.63
N GLU A 43 -10.17 -2.43 14.94
CA GLU A 43 -11.31 -2.38 15.84
C GLU A 43 -12.00 -1.01 15.83
N LEU A 44 -11.20 0.07 15.81
CA LEU A 44 -11.74 1.43 15.70
C LEU A 44 -12.51 1.66 14.41
N TYR A 45 -12.15 0.98 13.34
CA TYR A 45 -12.87 1.07 12.07
C TYR A 45 -14.07 0.12 11.99
N GLY A 46 -14.35 -0.64 13.05
CA GLY A 46 -15.44 -1.59 13.07
C GLY A 46 -15.15 -2.88 12.31
N LEU A 47 -13.88 -3.17 12.07
CA LEU A 47 -13.45 -4.35 11.33
C LEU A 47 -12.96 -5.43 12.30
N ASN A 48 -13.43 -6.66 12.10
CA ASN A 48 -13.06 -7.76 12.98
C ASN A 48 -11.71 -8.38 12.61
N SER A 49 -11.23 -9.30 13.46
CA SER A 49 -9.93 -9.94 13.27
C SER A 49 -9.85 -10.75 11.98
N SER A 50 -10.95 -11.37 11.54
CA SER A 50 -10.97 -12.14 10.30
C SER A 50 -10.73 -11.26 9.08
N ILE A 51 -11.38 -10.09 9.04
CA ILE A 51 -11.17 -9.10 7.97
C ILE A 51 -9.73 -8.59 8.01
N MET A 52 -9.21 -8.30 9.20
CA MET A 52 -7.83 -7.86 9.37
C MET A 52 -6.83 -8.86 8.81
N ILE A 53 -7.01 -10.15 9.12
CA ILE A 53 -6.13 -11.22 8.63
C ILE A 53 -6.19 -11.32 7.11
N VAL A 54 -7.40 -11.31 6.53
CA VAL A 54 -7.58 -11.40 5.07
C VAL A 54 -6.89 -10.20 4.38
N VAL A 55 -7.12 -9.01 4.88
CA VAL A 55 -6.50 -7.79 4.33
C VAL A 55 -4.98 -7.86 4.45
N GLY A 56 -4.46 -8.26 5.61
CA GLY A 56 -3.03 -8.37 5.85
C GLY A 56 -2.35 -9.38 4.94
N VAL A 57 -2.92 -10.57 4.81
CA VAL A 57 -2.39 -11.61 3.92
C VAL A 57 -2.40 -11.12 2.47
N ALA A 58 -3.50 -10.51 2.02
CA ALA A 58 -3.61 -9.97 0.67
C ALA A 58 -2.55 -8.90 0.41
N LYS A 59 -2.35 -7.97 1.34
CA LYS A 59 -1.34 -6.90 1.20
C LYS A 59 0.08 -7.45 1.19
N ILE A 60 0.37 -8.45 2.00
CA ILE A 60 1.69 -9.11 2.01
C ILE A 60 1.94 -9.79 0.67
N ILE A 61 0.98 -10.54 0.16
CA ILE A 61 1.10 -11.20 -1.16
C ILE A 61 1.31 -10.16 -2.26
N LEU A 62 0.51 -9.10 -2.28
CA LEU A 62 0.63 -8.03 -3.27
C LEU A 62 1.99 -7.32 -3.21
N SER A 63 2.53 -7.13 -2.02
CA SER A 63 3.85 -6.54 -1.83
C SER A 63 4.95 -7.43 -2.43
N ILE A 64 4.86 -8.74 -2.22
CA ILE A 64 5.79 -9.70 -2.80
C ILE A 64 5.66 -9.70 -4.33
N LEU A 65 4.43 -9.68 -4.86
CA LEU A 65 4.18 -9.62 -6.29
C LEU A 65 4.73 -8.33 -6.92
N LEU A 66 4.61 -7.20 -6.22
CA LEU A 66 5.22 -5.94 -6.68
C LEU A 66 6.74 -6.04 -6.75
N LEU A 67 7.39 -6.66 -5.76
CA LEU A 67 8.83 -6.86 -5.79
C LEU A 67 9.24 -7.79 -6.93
N LEU A 68 8.54 -8.90 -7.12
CA LEU A 68 8.79 -9.80 -8.23
C LEU A 68 8.58 -9.09 -9.58
N GLY A 69 7.55 -8.28 -9.68
CA GLY A 69 7.26 -7.49 -10.88
C GLY A 69 8.33 -6.46 -11.18
N ALA A 70 8.88 -5.84 -10.13
CA ALA A 70 9.92 -4.83 -10.29
C ALA A 70 11.25 -5.41 -10.74
N PHE A 71 11.59 -6.62 -10.31
CA PHE A 71 12.94 -7.17 -10.52
C PHE A 71 13.02 -8.35 -11.46
N LYS A 72 11.91 -9.03 -11.77
CA LYS A 72 11.95 -10.23 -12.60
C LYS A 72 10.78 -10.38 -13.57
N PHE A 73 9.54 -10.24 -13.08
CA PHE A 73 8.34 -10.54 -13.87
C PHE A 73 7.51 -9.28 -14.08
N GLU A 74 7.90 -8.45 -15.03
CA GLU A 74 7.32 -7.14 -15.28
C GLU A 74 5.79 -7.18 -15.46
N TYR A 75 5.24 -8.25 -16.00
CA TYR A 75 3.81 -8.41 -16.22
C TYR A 75 3.00 -8.43 -14.92
N LEU A 76 3.63 -8.64 -13.76
CA LEU A 76 2.96 -8.63 -12.47
C LEU A 76 2.70 -7.21 -11.94
N LEU A 77 3.38 -6.20 -12.46
CA LEU A 77 3.31 -4.84 -11.92
C LEU A 77 1.92 -4.23 -12.00
N LYS A 78 1.28 -4.24 -13.17
CA LYS A 78 -0.04 -3.62 -13.33
C LYS A 78 -1.11 -4.26 -12.46
N PRO A 79 -1.32 -5.59 -12.49
CA PRO A 79 -2.35 -6.18 -11.63
C PRO A 79 -2.07 -6.00 -10.15
N SER A 80 -0.80 -6.14 -9.73
CA SER A 80 -0.44 -5.98 -8.31
C SER A 80 -0.67 -4.54 -7.83
N ALA A 81 -0.22 -3.56 -8.60
CA ALA A 81 -0.41 -2.15 -8.28
C ALA A 81 -1.90 -1.77 -8.30
N GLY A 82 -2.66 -2.30 -9.25
CA GLY A 82 -4.10 -2.04 -9.36
C GLY A 82 -4.87 -2.54 -8.14
N ILE A 83 -4.63 -3.77 -7.73
CA ILE A 83 -5.31 -4.34 -6.56
C ILE A 83 -4.82 -3.65 -5.29
N MET A 84 -3.52 -3.38 -5.16
CA MET A 84 -3.00 -2.64 -4.02
C MET A 84 -3.65 -1.25 -3.92
N ALA A 85 -3.84 -0.57 -5.05
CA ALA A 85 -4.52 0.73 -5.08
C ALA A 85 -5.93 0.65 -4.50
N LEU A 86 -6.68 -0.42 -4.79
CA LEU A 86 -8.01 -0.62 -4.21
C LEU A 86 -7.96 -0.73 -2.69
N PHE A 87 -6.98 -1.46 -2.14
CA PHE A 87 -6.79 -1.53 -0.69
C PHE A 87 -6.43 -0.18 -0.09
N MET A 88 -5.63 0.62 -0.78
CA MET A 88 -5.24 1.94 -0.30
C MET A 88 -6.41 2.94 -0.36
N ILE A 89 -7.28 2.82 -1.36
CA ILE A 89 -8.53 3.60 -1.42
C ILE A 89 -9.39 3.27 -0.20
N GLY A 90 -9.52 1.99 0.12
CA GLY A 90 -10.23 1.55 1.31
C GLY A 90 -9.64 2.10 2.60
N ALA A 91 -8.31 2.08 2.71
CA ALA A 91 -7.61 2.62 3.88
C ALA A 91 -7.85 4.13 4.03
N VAL A 92 -7.74 4.90 2.95
CA VAL A 92 -8.03 6.34 2.96
C VAL A 92 -9.49 6.58 3.38
N TYR A 93 -10.42 5.80 2.84
CA TYR A 93 -11.83 5.89 3.22
C TYR A 93 -12.03 5.70 4.72
N PHE A 94 -11.42 4.66 5.32
CA PHE A 94 -11.58 4.41 6.75
C PHE A 94 -10.95 5.51 7.60
N HIS A 95 -9.84 6.09 7.20
CA HIS A 95 -9.26 7.23 7.91
C HIS A 95 -10.21 8.43 7.89
N PHE A 96 -10.75 8.79 6.75
CA PHE A 96 -11.73 9.90 6.65
C PHE A 96 -13.02 9.59 7.40
N SER A 97 -13.52 8.36 7.28
CA SER A 97 -14.75 7.93 7.95
C SER A 97 -14.63 8.00 9.47
N ALA A 98 -13.46 7.69 10.00
CA ALA A 98 -13.17 7.75 11.44
C ALA A 98 -12.79 9.14 11.93
N GLY A 99 -12.65 10.12 11.03
CA GLY A 99 -12.24 11.47 11.39
C GLY A 99 -10.78 11.59 11.84
N ASP A 100 -9.90 10.74 11.32
CA ASP A 100 -8.50 10.66 11.76
C ASP A 100 -7.66 11.88 11.37
N GLY A 101 -8.10 12.68 10.41
CA GLY A 101 -7.33 13.81 9.91
C GLY A 101 -6.25 13.42 8.91
N LEU A 102 -5.35 14.36 8.62
CA LEU A 102 -4.37 14.19 7.53
C LEU A 102 -3.20 13.28 7.92
N VAL A 103 -2.65 13.42 9.12
CA VAL A 103 -1.41 12.71 9.49
C VAL A 103 -1.58 11.19 9.42
N PRO A 104 -2.59 10.57 10.01
CA PRO A 104 -2.79 9.13 9.87
C PRO A 104 -3.08 8.68 8.43
N THR A 105 -3.59 9.57 7.59
CA THR A 105 -3.93 9.26 6.19
C THR A 105 -2.72 9.32 5.25
N ILE A 106 -1.64 10.01 5.65
CA ILE A 106 -0.45 10.20 4.79
C ILE A 106 0.10 8.88 4.23
N PRO A 107 0.35 7.81 5.02
CA PRO A 107 0.93 6.60 4.47
C PRO A 107 0.06 5.96 3.37
N SER A 108 -1.23 5.78 3.62
CA SER A 108 -2.12 5.14 2.65
C SER A 108 -2.31 6.02 1.41
N ALA A 109 -2.43 7.33 1.56
CA ALA A 109 -2.52 8.25 0.43
C ALA A 109 -1.25 8.23 -0.41
N SER A 110 -0.07 8.22 0.23
CA SER A 110 1.21 8.13 -0.46
C SER A 110 1.36 6.82 -1.23
N MET A 111 0.93 5.70 -0.63
CA MET A 111 0.95 4.40 -1.30
C MET A 111 -0.04 4.37 -2.47
N LEU A 112 -1.21 4.97 -2.31
CA LEU A 112 -2.19 5.08 -3.39
C LEU A 112 -1.62 5.85 -4.58
N ILE A 113 -1.03 7.00 -4.32
CA ILE A 113 -0.40 7.81 -5.37
C ILE A 113 0.71 7.00 -6.07
N SER A 114 1.54 6.30 -5.30
CA SER A 114 2.61 5.46 -5.85
C SER A 114 2.07 4.34 -6.75
N CYS A 115 0.99 3.69 -6.34
CA CYS A 115 0.32 2.67 -7.16
C CYS A 115 -0.23 3.24 -8.46
N LEU A 116 -0.88 4.40 -8.38
CA LEU A 116 -1.43 5.07 -9.56
C LEU A 116 -0.32 5.51 -10.52
N LEU A 117 0.82 5.97 -10.00
CA LEU A 117 1.98 6.31 -10.83
C LEU A 117 2.54 5.08 -11.54
N ILE A 118 2.63 3.94 -10.87
CA ILE A 118 3.06 2.69 -11.51
C ILE A 118 2.11 2.33 -12.66
N LEU A 119 0.80 2.39 -12.42
CA LEU A 119 -0.21 2.10 -13.44
C LEU A 119 -0.09 3.04 -14.64
N PHE A 120 0.09 4.34 -14.37
CA PHE A 120 0.27 5.34 -15.42
C PHE A 120 1.53 5.07 -16.24
N LEU A 121 2.66 4.85 -15.59
CA LEU A 121 3.94 4.62 -16.26
C LEU A 121 3.92 3.33 -17.09
N LYS A 122 3.28 2.29 -16.59
CA LYS A 122 3.19 1.00 -17.31
C LYS A 122 2.19 1.04 -18.45
N SER A 123 1.20 1.94 -18.41
CA SER A 123 0.16 2.05 -19.44
C SER A 123 0.52 3.04 -20.55
N ASN A 124 1.51 3.91 -20.36
CA ASN A 124 1.89 4.94 -21.32
C ASN A 124 3.22 4.57 -22.01
N PRO A 125 3.17 4.09 -23.27
CA PRO A 125 4.40 3.66 -23.98
C PRO A 125 5.36 4.82 -24.25
N ASN A 126 4.87 6.04 -24.42
CA ASN A 126 5.72 7.21 -24.66
C ASN A 126 6.58 7.58 -23.45
N VAL A 127 6.04 7.39 -22.25
CA VAL A 127 6.78 7.61 -21.01
C VAL A 127 7.83 6.52 -20.81
N LYS A 128 7.53 5.29 -21.24
CA LYS A 128 8.47 4.15 -21.12
C LYS A 128 9.75 4.36 -21.93
N SER A 129 9.67 5.01 -23.07
CA SER A 129 10.82 5.17 -23.97
C SER A 129 11.85 6.19 -23.49
N THR A 130 11.51 7.04 -22.53
CA THR A 130 12.36 8.16 -22.10
C THR A 130 13.19 7.89 -20.84
N SER A 131 13.08 6.72 -20.24
CA SER A 131 13.72 6.46 -18.94
C SER A 131 14.48 5.15 -18.85
N ASP A 132 14.81 4.58 -20.01
CA ASP A 132 15.66 3.38 -20.09
C ASP A 132 17.12 3.76 -20.22
#